data_ff8c896a70b5dcc2f7feb4254dd549e7
#
_entry.id   ff8c896a70b5dcc2f7feb4254dd549e7
#
_cell.length_a   1.000
_cell.length_b   1.000
_cell.length_c   1.000
_cell.angle_alpha   90.00
_cell.angle_beta   90.00
_cell.angle_gamma   90.00
#
_symmetry.space_group_name_H-M   'P 1'
#
loop_
_entity.id
_entity.type
_entity.pdbx_description
1 polymer ?
#
loop_
_entity_poly.entity_id
_entity_poly.type
_entity_poly.pdbx_seq_one_letter_code
_entity_poly.pdbx_strand_id
1 'polypeptide(L)'
;MNEQSKAGLDYAARLLAPRAMSEKMLRDKLTAKNFPQEGIDHAVERLTELGALNDGEYARMVARYYVDRGFGRQKVDQELRRRGISQEIAQEILPGLAPCSRQVVAYLEKTIRGHYTDKRLLRKAAAGLYRRGFSWEQINTAIDVYCDPQLREEQETAADREE
;
A
#
# COMPACT_ATOMS: atom_id res chain seq x y z
N MET A 1 -23.08 11.37 28.83
CA MET A 1 -21.74 11.47 28.21
C MET A 1 -20.82 12.19 29.18
N ASN A 2 -19.80 11.49 29.64
CA ASN A 2 -18.83 12.00 30.60
C ASN A 2 -17.94 13.08 29.89
N GLU A 3 -17.49 14.09 30.63
CA GLU A 3 -16.65 15.19 30.13
C GLU A 3 -15.35 14.66 29.51
N GLN A 4 -14.78 13.59 30.08
CA GLN A 4 -13.61 12.91 29.54
C GLN A 4 -13.87 12.18 28.19
N SER A 5 -15.06 11.63 28.00
CA SER A 5 -15.45 11.01 26.72
C SER A 5 -15.60 12.06 25.63
N LYS A 6 -16.13 13.23 25.96
CA LYS A 6 -16.21 14.36 25.03
C LYS A 6 -14.83 14.88 24.67
N ALA A 7 -13.94 15.06 25.65
CA ALA A 7 -12.56 15.50 25.41
C ALA A 7 -11.78 14.50 24.53
N GLY A 8 -11.97 13.19 24.74
CA GLY A 8 -11.38 12.15 23.90
C GLY A 8 -11.86 12.21 22.44
N LEU A 9 -13.17 12.40 22.23
CA LEU A 9 -13.75 12.56 20.90
C LEU A 9 -13.25 13.81 20.19
N ASP A 10 -13.22 14.96 20.87
CA ASP A 10 -12.72 16.20 20.30
C ASP A 10 -11.23 16.10 19.92
N TYR A 11 -10.44 15.46 20.76
CA TYR A 11 -9.02 15.22 20.47
C TYR A 11 -8.84 14.28 19.28
N ALA A 12 -9.58 13.18 19.23
CA ALA A 12 -9.56 12.24 18.13
C ALA A 12 -9.96 12.89 16.79
N ALA A 13 -11.01 13.70 16.79
CA ALA A 13 -11.44 14.46 15.60
C ALA A 13 -10.33 15.41 15.09
N ARG A 14 -9.64 16.09 16.00
CA ARG A 14 -8.50 16.95 15.63
C ARG A 14 -7.32 16.17 15.03
N LEU A 15 -7.09 14.95 15.46
CA LEU A 15 -6.05 14.08 14.91
C LEU A 15 -6.39 13.61 13.49
N LEU A 16 -7.67 13.33 13.22
CA LEU A 16 -8.14 12.85 11.92
C LEU A 16 -8.31 13.95 10.87
N ALA A 17 -8.59 15.19 11.29
CA ALA A 17 -8.86 16.31 10.40
C ALA A 17 -7.74 16.56 9.36
N PRO A 18 -6.45 16.65 9.74
CA PRO A 18 -5.38 16.89 8.79
C PRO A 18 -4.90 15.62 8.06
N ARG A 19 -5.18 14.43 8.59
CA ARG A 19 -4.58 13.19 8.10
C ARG A 19 -5.39 11.96 8.51
N ALA A 20 -5.79 11.19 7.52
CA ALA A 20 -6.40 9.87 7.76
C ALA A 20 -5.42 8.93 8.50
N MET A 21 -5.97 8.08 9.35
CA MET A 21 -5.24 7.04 10.06
C MET A 21 -6.13 5.83 10.33
N SER A 22 -5.54 4.69 10.66
CA SER A 22 -6.28 3.50 11.06
C SER A 22 -6.85 3.63 12.46
N GLU A 23 -7.85 2.82 12.78
CA GLU A 23 -8.41 2.71 14.13
C GLU A 23 -7.32 2.43 15.16
N LYS A 24 -6.43 1.46 14.87
CA LYS A 24 -5.31 1.13 15.74
C LYS A 24 -4.42 2.34 16.03
N MET A 25 -4.05 3.08 14.99
CA MET A 25 -3.20 4.27 15.15
C MET A 25 -3.89 5.34 16.00
N LEU A 26 -5.20 5.52 15.84
CA LEU A 26 -5.99 6.45 16.64
C LEU A 26 -6.03 6.01 18.11
N ARG A 27 -6.34 4.74 18.37
CA ARG A 27 -6.33 4.16 19.72
C ARG A 27 -4.98 4.32 20.42
N ASP A 28 -3.89 3.99 19.73
CA ASP A 28 -2.53 4.13 20.26
C ASP A 28 -2.24 5.59 20.67
N LYS A 29 -2.66 6.56 19.87
CA LYS A 29 -2.48 8.00 20.17
C LYS A 29 -3.32 8.47 21.36
N LEU A 30 -4.55 8.01 21.47
CA LEU A 30 -5.44 8.34 22.59
C LEU A 30 -4.92 7.70 23.89
N THR A 31 -4.46 6.46 23.83
CA THR A 31 -3.83 5.78 24.98
C THR A 31 -2.56 6.50 25.43
N ALA A 32 -1.72 6.92 24.49
CA ALA A 32 -0.50 7.70 24.80
C ALA A 32 -0.79 9.07 25.45
N LYS A 33 -2.02 9.57 25.31
CA LYS A 33 -2.52 10.79 25.98
C LYS A 33 -3.26 10.50 27.27
N ASN A 34 -3.24 9.25 27.74
CA ASN A 34 -3.87 8.80 28.97
C ASN A 34 -5.41 9.00 29.02
N PHE A 35 -6.08 8.97 27.86
CA PHE A 35 -7.53 8.89 27.85
C PHE A 35 -8.01 7.55 28.41
N PRO A 36 -9.07 7.52 29.24
CA PRO A 36 -9.62 6.27 29.74
C PRO A 36 -10.20 5.42 28.61
N GLN A 37 -10.16 4.10 28.76
CA GLN A 37 -10.58 3.15 27.71
C GLN A 37 -12.01 3.42 27.23
N GLU A 38 -12.93 3.71 28.13
CA GLU A 38 -14.33 4.06 27.78
C GLU A 38 -14.39 5.29 26.84
N GLY A 39 -13.55 6.29 27.09
CA GLY A 39 -13.46 7.50 26.25
C GLY A 39 -12.89 7.19 24.88
N ILE A 40 -11.89 6.30 24.80
CA ILE A 40 -11.31 5.82 23.56
C ILE A 40 -12.36 5.06 22.73
N ASP A 41 -13.06 4.10 23.36
CA ASP A 41 -14.07 3.27 22.70
C ASP A 41 -15.20 4.14 22.16
N HIS A 42 -15.70 5.08 22.96
CA HIS A 42 -16.72 6.03 22.52
C HIS A 42 -16.27 6.89 21.34
N ALA A 43 -15.03 7.42 21.38
CA ALA A 43 -14.50 8.22 20.30
C ALA A 43 -14.37 7.43 18.99
N VAL A 44 -13.86 6.20 19.06
CA VAL A 44 -13.72 5.29 17.92
C VAL A 44 -15.09 4.96 17.33
N GLU A 45 -16.04 4.51 18.15
CA GLU A 45 -17.40 4.19 17.72
C GLU A 45 -18.05 5.39 17.02
N ARG A 46 -18.01 6.55 17.64
CA ARG A 46 -18.65 7.75 17.10
C ARG A 46 -18.03 8.22 15.79
N LEU A 47 -16.70 8.20 15.67
CA LEU A 47 -16.02 8.59 14.44
C LEU A 47 -16.20 7.58 13.32
N THR A 48 -16.37 6.30 13.65
CA THR A 48 -16.71 5.25 12.69
C THR A 48 -18.14 5.42 12.17
N GLU A 49 -19.12 5.67 13.04
CA GLU A 49 -20.50 5.97 12.66
C GLU A 49 -20.61 7.19 11.73
N LEU A 50 -19.80 8.20 11.98
CA LEU A 50 -19.74 9.43 11.16
C LEU A 50 -18.95 9.23 9.86
N GLY A 51 -18.33 8.06 9.63
CA GLY A 51 -17.48 7.80 8.48
C GLY A 51 -16.14 8.53 8.49
N ALA A 52 -15.81 9.24 9.57
CA ALA A 52 -14.54 9.95 9.72
C ALA A 52 -13.36 8.99 10.01
N LEU A 53 -13.64 7.86 10.62
CA LEU A 53 -12.71 6.74 10.82
C LEU A 53 -13.19 5.56 9.98
N ASN A 54 -12.39 5.16 9.00
CA ASN A 54 -12.72 4.08 8.08
C ASN A 54 -11.45 3.35 7.64
N ASP A 55 -11.20 2.19 8.23
CA ASP A 55 -10.00 1.38 7.96
C ASP A 55 -9.96 0.87 6.52
N GLY A 56 -11.09 0.58 5.89
CA GLY A 56 -11.17 0.17 4.49
C GLY A 56 -10.70 1.28 3.54
N GLU A 57 -11.20 2.49 3.72
CA GLU A 57 -10.78 3.65 2.92
C GLU A 57 -9.31 4.00 3.17
N TYR A 58 -8.87 3.97 4.43
CA TYR A 58 -7.48 4.20 4.78
C TYR A 58 -6.55 3.16 4.15
N ALA A 59 -6.93 1.88 4.19
CA ALA A 59 -6.15 0.79 3.61
C ALA A 59 -6.05 0.93 2.08
N ARG A 60 -7.13 1.30 1.37
CA ARG A 60 -7.10 1.57 -0.07
C ARG A 60 -6.17 2.73 -0.41
N MET A 61 -6.20 3.80 0.38
CA MET A 61 -5.29 4.94 0.22
C MET A 61 -3.83 4.53 0.39
N VAL A 62 -3.51 3.74 1.42
CA VAL A 62 -2.15 3.21 1.65
C VAL A 62 -1.72 2.29 0.51
N ALA A 63 -2.59 1.38 0.06
CA ALA A 63 -2.30 0.47 -1.05
C ALA A 63 -1.97 1.25 -2.33
N ARG A 64 -2.78 2.22 -2.71
CA ARG A 64 -2.55 3.08 -3.87
C ARG A 64 -1.21 3.82 -3.76
N TYR A 65 -0.92 4.41 -2.61
CA TYR A 65 0.34 5.10 -2.36
C TYR A 65 1.57 4.24 -2.65
N TYR A 66 1.57 2.97 -2.22
CA TYR A 66 2.69 2.06 -2.43
C TYR A 66 2.75 1.53 -3.86
N VAL A 67 1.60 1.20 -4.45
CA VAL A 67 1.52 0.74 -5.86
C VAL A 67 2.03 1.83 -6.80
N ASP A 68 1.62 3.07 -6.63
CA ASP A 68 2.06 4.21 -7.46
C ASP A 68 3.58 4.46 -7.36
N ARG A 69 4.22 3.98 -6.29
CA ARG A 69 5.67 4.04 -6.09
C ARG A 69 6.42 2.80 -6.55
N GLY A 70 5.75 1.87 -7.21
CA GLY A 70 6.36 0.66 -7.75
C GLY A 70 6.63 -0.43 -6.72
N PHE A 71 5.85 -0.47 -5.65
CA PHE A 71 5.92 -1.56 -4.68
C PHE A 71 4.89 -2.65 -5.02
N GLY A 72 5.26 -3.90 -4.75
CA GLY A 72 4.43 -5.06 -4.99
C GLY A 72 3.46 -5.35 -3.84
N ARG A 73 2.55 -6.30 -4.09
CA ARG A 73 1.48 -6.71 -3.17
C ARG A 73 1.98 -7.12 -1.79
N GLN A 74 3.10 -7.84 -1.70
CA GLN A 74 3.68 -8.27 -0.41
C GLN A 74 4.13 -7.08 0.44
N LYS A 75 4.68 -6.04 -0.18
CA LYS A 75 5.05 -4.81 0.53
C LYS A 75 3.82 -4.06 1.02
N VAL A 76 2.78 -3.99 0.21
CA VAL A 76 1.49 -3.40 0.61
C VAL A 76 0.91 -4.14 1.81
N ASP A 77 0.84 -5.46 1.77
CA ASP A 77 0.34 -6.29 2.89
C ASP A 77 1.13 -6.01 4.18
N GLN A 78 2.45 -6.01 4.11
CA GLN A 78 3.30 -5.70 5.24
C GLN A 78 3.00 -4.30 5.84
N GLU A 79 2.80 -3.31 4.99
CA GLU A 79 2.51 -1.94 5.41
C GLU A 79 1.11 -1.80 6.02
N LEU A 80 0.11 -2.51 5.49
CA LEU A 80 -1.23 -2.56 6.06
C LEU A 80 -1.21 -3.19 7.46
N ARG A 81 -0.52 -4.32 7.62
CA ARG A 81 -0.34 -4.98 8.94
C ARG A 81 0.35 -4.08 9.94
N ARG A 82 1.42 -3.40 9.53
CA ARG A 82 2.14 -2.46 10.40
C ARG A 82 1.25 -1.34 10.92
N ARG A 83 0.26 -0.92 10.14
CA ARG A 83 -0.73 0.10 10.50
C ARG A 83 -1.92 -0.44 11.27
N GLY A 84 -1.94 -1.74 11.54
CA GLY A 84 -3.01 -2.40 12.29
C GLY A 84 -4.30 -2.61 11.51
N ILE A 85 -4.22 -2.63 10.18
CA ILE A 85 -5.36 -3.02 9.33
C ILE A 85 -5.61 -4.52 9.50
N SER A 86 -6.88 -4.88 9.65
CA SER A 86 -7.29 -6.27 9.83
C SER A 86 -6.98 -7.12 8.60
N GLN A 87 -6.81 -8.42 8.81
CA GLN A 87 -6.53 -9.35 7.73
C GLN A 87 -7.71 -9.45 6.74
N GLU A 88 -8.94 -9.33 7.21
CA GLU A 88 -10.15 -9.32 6.39
C GLU A 88 -10.13 -8.16 5.39
N ILE A 89 -9.86 -6.94 5.85
CA ILE A 89 -9.75 -5.76 4.98
C ILE A 89 -8.59 -5.93 3.99
N ALA A 90 -7.44 -6.41 4.44
CA ALA A 90 -6.30 -6.64 3.57
C ALA A 90 -6.61 -7.67 2.47
N GLN A 91 -7.30 -8.77 2.79
CA GLN A 91 -7.70 -9.80 1.84
C GLN A 91 -8.71 -9.31 0.79
N GLU A 92 -9.52 -8.31 1.10
CA GLU A 92 -10.41 -7.68 0.12
C GLU A 92 -9.64 -6.78 -0.87
N ILE A 93 -8.58 -6.13 -0.43
CA ILE A 93 -7.85 -5.12 -1.20
C ILE A 93 -6.73 -5.73 -2.03
N LEU A 94 -5.92 -6.61 -1.44
CA LEU A 94 -4.69 -7.13 -2.06
C LEU A 94 -4.91 -7.84 -3.40
N PRO A 95 -5.96 -8.66 -3.60
CA PRO A 95 -6.19 -9.34 -4.88
C PRO A 95 -6.45 -8.38 -6.06
N GLY A 96 -7.06 -7.22 -5.78
CA GLY A 96 -7.36 -6.19 -6.78
C GLY A 96 -6.18 -5.30 -7.18
N LEU A 97 -5.03 -5.44 -6.49
CA LEU A 97 -3.83 -4.69 -6.83
C LEU A 97 -3.15 -5.31 -8.05
N ALA A 98 -3.34 -4.69 -9.20
CA ALA A 98 -2.56 -5.04 -10.37
C ALA A 98 -1.07 -4.71 -10.12
N PRO A 99 -0.13 -5.59 -10.53
CA PRO A 99 1.27 -5.20 -10.59
C PRO A 99 1.38 -4.03 -11.57
N CYS A 100 1.89 -2.90 -11.12
CA CYS A 100 2.04 -1.74 -11.98
C CYS A 100 3.18 -2.01 -12.98
N SER A 101 2.82 -2.50 -14.16
CA SER A 101 3.79 -2.88 -15.21
C SER A 101 4.69 -1.71 -15.61
N ARG A 102 4.15 -0.49 -15.65
CA ARG A 102 4.90 0.73 -16.01
C ARG A 102 6.06 1.01 -15.04
N GLN A 103 5.82 0.95 -13.73
CA GLN A 103 6.89 1.17 -12.75
C GLN A 103 7.90 0.03 -12.72
N VAL A 104 7.48 -1.21 -12.94
CA VAL A 104 8.37 -2.36 -13.06
C VAL A 104 9.27 -2.19 -14.28
N VAL A 105 8.73 -1.86 -15.44
CA VAL A 105 9.49 -1.58 -16.66
C VAL A 105 10.49 -0.44 -16.46
N ALA A 106 10.07 0.68 -15.90
CA ALA A 106 10.95 1.81 -15.61
C ALA A 106 12.09 1.43 -14.66
N TYR A 107 11.83 0.58 -13.68
CA TYR A 107 12.85 0.05 -12.79
C TYR A 107 13.84 -0.86 -13.52
N LEU A 108 13.36 -1.74 -14.41
CA LEU A 108 14.19 -2.63 -15.23
C LEU A 108 15.06 -1.82 -16.19
N GLU A 109 14.51 -0.84 -16.88
CA GLU A 109 15.26 0.06 -17.77
C GLU A 109 16.39 0.77 -17.05
N LYS A 110 16.11 1.34 -15.88
CA LYS A 110 17.10 2.03 -15.06
C LYS A 110 18.21 1.10 -14.57
N THR A 111 17.89 -0.17 -14.28
CA THR A 111 18.83 -1.14 -13.70
C THR A 111 19.63 -1.85 -14.77
N ILE A 112 19.00 -2.30 -15.85
CA ILE A 112 19.58 -3.15 -16.88
C ILE A 112 20.25 -2.30 -17.98
N ARG A 113 19.69 -1.12 -18.29
CA ARG A 113 20.25 -0.14 -19.25
C ARG A 113 20.60 -0.74 -20.62
N GLY A 114 19.75 -1.60 -21.15
CA GLY A 114 19.96 -2.26 -22.44
C GLY A 114 20.90 -3.47 -22.43
N HIS A 115 21.46 -3.83 -21.28
CA HIS A 115 22.32 -5.02 -21.13
C HIS A 115 21.50 -6.27 -20.83
N TYR A 116 20.63 -6.67 -21.75
CA TYR A 116 19.62 -7.72 -21.59
C TYR A 116 20.17 -9.12 -21.29
N THR A 117 21.44 -9.37 -21.56
CA THR A 117 22.11 -10.66 -21.33
C THR A 117 23.08 -10.65 -20.14
N ASP A 118 23.28 -9.49 -19.51
CA ASP A 118 24.15 -9.39 -18.34
C ASP A 118 23.50 -10.00 -17.10
N LYS A 119 23.89 -11.25 -16.78
CA LYS A 119 23.36 -12.00 -15.66
C LYS A 119 23.50 -11.28 -14.31
N ARG A 120 24.53 -10.46 -14.14
CA ARG A 120 24.73 -9.68 -12.90
C ARG A 120 23.68 -8.59 -12.76
N LEU A 121 23.39 -7.86 -13.83
CA LEU A 121 22.36 -6.82 -13.83
C LEU A 121 20.96 -7.41 -13.70
N LEU A 122 20.70 -8.54 -14.36
CA LEU A 122 19.42 -9.26 -14.23
C LEU A 122 19.17 -9.73 -12.78
N ARG A 123 20.18 -10.30 -12.12
CA ARG A 123 20.08 -10.67 -10.70
C ARG A 123 19.87 -9.46 -9.79
N LYS A 124 20.56 -8.36 -10.05
CA LYS A 124 20.41 -7.11 -9.31
C LYS A 124 18.98 -6.56 -9.46
N ALA A 125 18.44 -6.58 -10.66
CA ALA A 125 17.07 -6.16 -10.93
C ALA A 125 16.05 -7.07 -10.21
N ALA A 126 16.21 -8.39 -10.31
CA ALA A 126 15.36 -9.36 -9.63
C ALA A 126 15.36 -9.18 -8.10
N ALA A 127 16.54 -9.04 -7.50
CA ALA A 127 16.67 -8.79 -6.07
C ALA A 127 16.02 -7.46 -5.63
N GLY A 128 16.12 -6.43 -6.45
CA GLY A 128 15.48 -5.14 -6.19
C GLY A 128 13.95 -5.21 -6.25
N LEU A 129 13.40 -5.91 -7.23
CA LEU A 129 11.95 -6.14 -7.33
C LEU A 129 11.43 -7.02 -6.18
N TYR A 130 12.19 -8.05 -5.78
CA TYR A 130 11.85 -8.87 -4.64
C TYR A 130 11.76 -8.04 -3.34
N ARG A 131 12.74 -7.16 -3.07
CA ARG A 131 12.71 -6.24 -1.93
C ARG A 131 11.54 -5.26 -1.98
N ARG A 132 11.03 -4.94 -3.17
CA ARG A 132 9.83 -4.11 -3.39
C ARG A 132 8.53 -4.87 -3.20
N GLY A 133 8.58 -6.18 -2.93
CA GLY A 133 7.42 -7.00 -2.61
C GLY A 133 6.74 -7.68 -3.79
N PHE A 134 7.46 -7.86 -4.90
CA PHE A 134 7.00 -8.70 -6.02
C PHE A 134 7.33 -10.18 -5.77
N SER A 135 6.47 -11.08 -6.25
CA SER A 135 6.74 -12.51 -6.20
C SER A 135 7.79 -12.90 -7.26
N TRP A 136 8.46 -14.04 -7.04
CA TRP A 136 9.42 -14.55 -8.03
C TRP A 136 8.78 -14.82 -9.39
N GLU A 137 7.53 -15.27 -9.42
CA GLU A 137 6.78 -15.45 -10.66
C GLU A 137 6.59 -14.14 -11.41
N GLN A 138 6.16 -13.09 -10.72
CA GLN A 138 6.01 -11.74 -11.29
C GLN A 138 7.35 -11.18 -11.78
N ILE A 139 8.42 -11.38 -11.01
CA ILE A 139 9.77 -10.92 -11.36
C ILE A 139 10.28 -11.60 -12.62
N ASN A 140 10.18 -12.93 -12.69
CA ASN A 140 10.64 -13.70 -13.83
C ASN A 140 9.85 -13.32 -15.09
N THR A 141 8.52 -13.25 -14.99
CA THR A 141 7.68 -12.82 -16.11
C THR A 141 8.06 -11.41 -16.59
N ALA A 142 8.26 -10.47 -15.69
CA ALA A 142 8.63 -9.10 -16.06
C ALA A 142 10.00 -9.02 -16.73
N ILE A 143 10.99 -9.78 -16.24
CA ILE A 143 12.33 -9.83 -16.82
C ILE A 143 12.31 -10.49 -18.19
N ASP A 144 11.61 -11.60 -18.35
CA ASP A 144 11.47 -12.33 -19.61
C ASP A 144 10.85 -11.43 -20.69
N VAL A 145 9.74 -10.78 -20.37
CA VAL A 145 9.08 -9.83 -21.28
C VAL A 145 9.98 -8.65 -21.61
N TYR A 146 10.66 -8.08 -20.63
CA TYR A 146 11.56 -6.94 -20.86
C TYR A 146 12.78 -7.31 -21.72
N CYS A 147 13.32 -8.52 -21.58
CA CYS A 147 14.47 -8.99 -22.33
C CYS A 147 14.12 -9.53 -23.73
N ASP A 148 12.86 -9.88 -24.00
CA ASP A 148 12.38 -10.37 -25.29
C ASP A 148 11.89 -9.19 -26.16
N PRO A 149 12.56 -8.89 -27.31
CA PRO A 149 12.15 -7.79 -28.17
C PRO A 149 10.71 -7.93 -28.73
N GLN A 150 10.26 -9.13 -29.04
CA GLN A 150 8.93 -9.38 -29.61
C GLN A 150 7.83 -9.12 -28.59
N LEU A 151 8.01 -9.63 -27.36
CA LEU A 151 7.05 -9.42 -26.27
C LEU A 151 6.99 -7.95 -25.82
N ARG A 152 8.07 -7.21 -25.98
CA ARG A 152 8.16 -5.79 -25.67
C ARG A 152 7.31 -4.94 -26.62
N GLU A 153 7.43 -5.20 -27.92
CA GLU A 153 6.66 -4.50 -28.97
C GLU A 153 5.16 -4.75 -28.83
N GLU A 154 4.74 -5.96 -28.43
CA GLU A 154 3.34 -6.29 -28.16
C GLU A 154 2.75 -5.52 -26.98
N GLN A 155 3.54 -5.29 -25.93
CA GLN A 155 3.09 -4.51 -24.77
C GLN A 155 3.02 -3.01 -25.04
N GLU A 156 3.97 -2.46 -25.80
CA GLU A 156 3.93 -1.05 -26.21
C GLU A 156 2.71 -0.75 -27.09
N THR A 157 2.39 -1.65 -28.03
CA THR A 157 1.19 -1.53 -28.90
C THR A 157 -0.12 -1.71 -28.13
N ALA A 158 -0.16 -2.49 -27.07
CA ALA A 158 -1.33 -2.66 -26.20
C ALA A 158 -1.57 -1.43 -25.31
N ALA A 159 -0.51 -0.82 -24.79
CA ALA A 159 -0.60 0.37 -23.97
C ALA A 159 -1.09 1.61 -24.75
N ASP A 160 -0.65 1.76 -26.01
CA ASP A 160 -1.10 2.84 -26.90
C ASP A 160 -2.58 2.73 -27.35
N ARG A 161 -3.21 1.57 -27.15
CA ARG A 161 -4.64 1.35 -27.47
C ARG A 161 -5.58 1.65 -26.32
N GLU A 162 -5.06 1.84 -25.09
CA GLU A 162 -5.85 2.14 -23.89
C GLU A 162 -5.84 3.66 -23.52
N GLU A 163 -5.11 4.49 -24.28
CA GLU A 163 -5.20 5.96 -24.23
C GLU A 163 -6.18 6.50 -25.31
#